data_82c3b939b4e681e763aae779a2363ae4
#
_entry.id   82c3b939b4e681e763aae779a2363ae4
#
_cell.length_a   1.000
_cell.length_b   1.000
_cell.length_c   1.000
_cell.angle_alpha   90.00
_cell.angle_beta   90.00
_cell.angle_gamma   90.00
#
_symmetry.space_group_name_H-M   'P 1'
#
loop_
_entity.id
_entity.type
_entity.pdbx_description
1 polymer ?
#
loop_
_entity_poly.entity_id
_entity_poly.type
_entity_poly.pdbx_seq_one_letter_code
_entity_poly.pdbx_strand_id
1 'polypeptide(L)'
;MEFIVSESPKLVDGLWHLIGRCSSTVIKGGTFTLCTPYETARNDANETVTHYGEPHTVELTVEKIVAYKHEFDTLDPGMTALLLISGDASSVADQTVLSIG
;
A
#
# COMPACT_ATOMS: atom_id res chain seq x y z
N MET A 1 1.93 3.38 -10.02
CA MET A 1 2.07 3.39 -8.54
C MET A 1 1.79 2.00 -7.99
N GLU A 2 2.63 1.54 -7.11
CA GLU A 2 2.38 0.28 -6.41
C GLU A 2 2.93 0.35 -5.00
N PHE A 3 2.10 0.03 -4.01
CA PHE A 3 2.44 0.11 -2.60
C PHE A 3 2.04 -1.16 -1.88
N ILE A 4 2.99 -1.77 -1.18
CA ILE A 4 2.77 -3.01 -0.43
C ILE A 4 2.48 -2.65 1.02
N VAL A 5 1.26 -2.92 1.47
CA VAL A 5 0.80 -2.59 2.82
C VAL A 5 1.36 -3.61 3.80
N SER A 6 2.09 -3.16 4.80
CA SER A 6 2.72 -4.03 5.81
C SER A 6 1.97 -4.08 7.14
N GLU A 7 1.10 -3.12 7.40
CA GLU A 7 0.30 -3.07 8.63
C GLU A 7 -1.14 -2.74 8.29
N SER A 8 -2.07 -3.23 9.11
CA SER A 8 -3.50 -2.92 8.95
C SER A 8 -3.75 -1.41 9.04
N PRO A 9 -4.49 -0.83 8.09
CA PRO A 9 -4.77 0.60 8.10
C PRO A 9 -5.52 1.05 9.35
N LYS A 10 -5.25 2.30 9.76
CA LYS A 10 -5.96 2.94 10.88
C LYS A 10 -6.56 4.25 10.39
N LEU A 11 -7.82 4.48 10.75
CA LEU A 11 -8.50 5.74 10.45
C LEU A 11 -8.22 6.74 11.58
N VAL A 12 -7.59 7.87 11.25
CA VAL A 12 -7.24 8.92 12.22
C VAL A 12 -7.60 10.27 11.61
N ASP A 13 -8.47 11.01 12.27
CA ASP A 13 -8.90 12.35 11.85
C ASP A 13 -9.36 12.43 10.39
N GLY A 14 -10.11 11.42 9.96
CA GLY A 14 -10.69 11.37 8.61
C GLY A 14 -9.75 10.87 7.51
N LEU A 15 -8.50 10.56 7.83
CA LEU A 15 -7.54 9.99 6.88
C LEU A 15 -7.09 8.61 7.34
N TRP A 16 -6.91 7.72 6.37
CA TRP A 16 -6.37 6.38 6.64
C TRP A 16 -4.85 6.43 6.66
N HIS A 17 -4.26 5.86 7.72
CA HIS A 17 -2.81 5.73 7.86
C HIS A 17 -2.40 4.33 7.38
N LEU A 18 -1.63 4.29 6.29
CA LEU A 18 -1.12 3.05 5.71
C LEU A 18 0.40 3.05 5.80
N ILE A 19 0.96 2.03 6.42
CA ILE A 19 2.40 1.83 6.50
C ILE A 19 2.79 0.69 5.57
N GLY A 20 3.82 0.91 4.76
CA GLY A 20 4.29 -0.08 3.83
C GLY A 20 5.48 0.39 3.01
N ARG A 21 5.74 -0.33 1.93
CA ARG A 21 6.86 -0.06 1.03
C ARG A 21 6.36 0.04 -0.40
N CYS A 22 6.85 1.02 -1.15
CA CYS A 22 6.51 1.10 -2.56
C CYS A 22 7.45 0.22 -3.40
N SER A 23 6.88 -0.45 -4.39
CA SER A 23 7.62 -1.23 -5.39
C SER A 23 7.75 -0.46 -6.70
N SER A 24 6.93 0.56 -6.91
CA SER A 24 7.11 1.56 -7.96
C SER A 24 6.77 2.93 -7.39
N THR A 25 7.19 4.00 -8.06
CA THR A 25 7.04 5.37 -7.57
C THR A 25 5.59 5.69 -7.19
N VAL A 26 5.41 6.20 -5.97
CA VAL A 26 4.13 6.70 -5.49
C VAL A 26 4.17 8.23 -5.51
N ILE A 27 3.09 8.85 -5.98
CA ILE A 27 3.00 10.30 -6.17
C ILE A 27 1.88 10.84 -5.29
N LYS A 28 2.18 11.90 -4.54
CA LYS A 28 1.15 12.66 -3.82
C LYS A 28 0.09 13.15 -4.80
N GLY A 29 -1.17 12.96 -4.45
CA GLY A 29 -2.30 13.25 -5.33
C GLY A 29 -2.70 12.11 -6.26
N GLY A 30 -1.87 11.07 -6.36
CA GLY A 30 -2.21 9.88 -7.15
C GLY A 30 -3.29 9.05 -6.48
N THR A 31 -4.00 8.27 -7.27
CA THR A 31 -5.12 7.44 -6.79
C THR A 31 -4.84 5.97 -7.10
N PHE A 32 -4.90 5.13 -6.07
CA PHE A 32 -4.91 3.68 -6.23
C PHE A 32 -6.31 3.22 -6.61
N THR A 33 -6.41 2.33 -7.56
CA THR A 33 -7.68 1.82 -8.06
C THR A 33 -7.88 0.32 -7.88
N LEU A 34 -6.82 -0.41 -7.54
CA LEU A 34 -6.86 -1.85 -7.25
C LEU A 34 -6.23 -2.17 -5.91
N CYS A 35 -6.83 -3.13 -5.21
CA CYS A 35 -6.30 -3.71 -3.98
C CYS A 35 -6.23 -5.23 -4.18
N THR A 36 -5.02 -5.79 -4.12
CA THR A 36 -4.79 -7.22 -4.35
C THR A 36 -4.20 -7.85 -3.09
N PRO A 37 -4.93 -8.76 -2.43
CA PRO A 37 -4.38 -9.48 -1.28
C PRO A 37 -3.33 -10.49 -1.75
N TYR A 38 -2.37 -10.80 -0.88
CA TYR A 38 -1.39 -11.85 -1.15
C TYR A 38 -1.08 -12.64 0.12
N GLU A 39 -0.57 -13.84 -0.09
CA GLU A 39 -0.06 -14.70 0.97
C GLU A 39 1.33 -15.19 0.58
N THR A 40 2.18 -15.37 1.57
CA THR A 40 3.50 -15.97 1.38
C THR A 40 3.55 -17.32 2.04
N ALA A 41 4.20 -18.28 1.38
CA ALA A 41 4.40 -19.64 1.89
C ALA A 41 5.80 -20.11 1.51
N ARG A 42 6.31 -21.11 2.23
CA ARG A 42 7.56 -21.78 1.86
C ARG A 42 7.23 -23.04 1.09
N ASN A 43 7.93 -23.26 -0.02
CA ASN A 43 7.82 -24.49 -0.80
C ASN A 43 8.78 -25.57 -0.25
N ASP A 44 8.80 -26.73 -0.89
CA ASP A 44 9.65 -27.86 -0.49
C ASP A 44 11.15 -27.56 -0.56
N ALA A 45 11.55 -26.61 -1.41
CA ALA A 45 12.92 -26.14 -1.53
C ALA A 45 13.26 -25.03 -0.51
N ASN A 46 12.38 -24.76 0.45
CA ASN A 46 12.50 -23.73 1.48
C ASN A 46 12.60 -22.31 0.88
N GLU A 47 12.02 -22.09 -0.30
CA GLU A 47 11.94 -20.79 -0.94
C GLU A 47 10.59 -20.12 -0.59
N THR A 48 10.61 -18.79 -0.43
CA THR A 48 9.40 -18.02 -0.22
C THR A 48 8.65 -17.84 -1.55
N VAL A 49 7.40 -18.26 -1.58
CA VAL A 49 6.52 -18.14 -2.75
C VAL A 49 5.36 -17.22 -2.38
N THR A 50 5.05 -16.27 -3.27
CA THR A 50 3.93 -15.35 -3.09
C THR A 50 2.76 -15.79 -3.96
N HIS A 51 1.58 -15.92 -3.33
CA HIS A 51 0.32 -16.22 -4.01
C HIS A 51 -0.61 -15.02 -3.91
N TYR A 52 -1.05 -14.50 -5.04
CA TYR A 52 -1.96 -13.37 -5.11
C TYR A 52 -3.41 -13.84 -5.13
N GLY A 53 -4.26 -13.18 -4.36
CA GLY A 53 -5.70 -13.42 -4.37
C GLY A 53 -6.40 -12.59 -5.43
N GLU A 54 -7.73 -12.56 -5.37
CA GLU A 54 -8.57 -11.80 -6.28
C GLU A 54 -8.42 -10.29 -6.02
N PRO A 55 -8.04 -9.50 -7.03
CA PRO A 55 -8.04 -8.04 -6.86
C PRO A 55 -9.46 -7.50 -6.77
N HIS A 56 -9.64 -6.44 -6.00
CA HIS A 56 -10.89 -5.71 -5.96
C HIS A 56 -10.65 -4.22 -6.17
N THR A 57 -11.69 -3.54 -6.64
CA THR A 57 -11.63 -2.11 -6.96
C THR A 57 -11.67 -1.27 -5.69
N VAL A 58 -10.80 -0.26 -5.64
CA VAL A 58 -10.80 0.76 -4.59
C VAL A 58 -10.64 2.13 -5.25
N GLU A 59 -10.83 3.18 -4.49
CA GLU A 59 -10.52 4.54 -4.91
C GLU A 59 -9.89 5.25 -3.73
N LEU A 60 -8.55 5.23 -3.68
CA LEU A 60 -7.77 5.70 -2.55
C LEU A 60 -6.76 6.74 -3.05
N THR A 61 -6.92 7.98 -2.61
CA THR A 61 -6.06 9.09 -3.03
C THR A 61 -4.99 9.37 -1.98
N VAL A 62 -3.75 9.49 -2.43
CA VAL A 62 -2.61 9.80 -1.57
C VAL A 62 -2.61 11.29 -1.25
N GLU A 63 -2.96 11.63 -0.03
CA GLU A 63 -3.01 13.03 0.43
C GLU A 63 -1.66 13.50 0.95
N LYS A 64 -0.91 12.62 1.62
CA LYS A 64 0.44 12.91 2.13
C LYS A 64 1.31 11.67 2.10
N ILE A 65 2.60 11.87 1.90
CA ILE A 65 3.63 10.85 2.00
C ILE A 65 4.60 11.28 3.09
N VAL A 66 4.76 10.46 4.13
CA VAL A 66 5.66 10.76 5.26
C VAL A 66 6.69 9.64 5.39
N ALA A 67 7.96 10.01 5.31
CA ALA A 67 9.06 9.08 5.53
C ALA A 67 10.19 9.84 6.24
N TYR A 68 10.90 9.15 7.15
CA TYR A 68 12.00 9.76 7.91
C TYR A 68 11.62 11.08 8.58
N LYS A 69 10.37 11.19 9.08
CA LYS A 69 9.80 12.39 9.73
C LYS A 69 9.68 13.61 8.82
N HIS A 70 9.72 13.40 7.50
CA HIS A 70 9.54 14.46 6.50
C HIS A 70 8.41 14.11 5.55
N GLU A 71 7.78 15.15 4.99
CA GLU A 71 6.80 14.99 3.91
C GLU A 71 7.50 14.99 2.56
N PHE A 72 7.05 14.13 1.65
CA PHE A 72 7.56 14.01 0.29
C PHE A 72 6.42 14.15 -0.71
N ASP A 73 6.74 14.67 -1.90
CA ASP A 73 5.78 14.71 -3.01
C ASP A 73 5.78 13.40 -3.80
N THR A 74 6.89 12.67 -3.75
CA THR A 74 7.06 11.37 -4.40
C THR A 74 7.79 10.42 -3.46
N LEU A 75 7.50 9.13 -3.61
CA LEU A 75 8.20 8.06 -2.89
C LEU A 75 8.87 7.15 -3.91
N ASP A 76 10.18 7.03 -3.82
CA ASP A 76 10.96 6.22 -4.74
C ASP A 76 10.82 4.73 -4.48
N PRO A 77 10.95 3.87 -5.51
CA PRO A 77 10.84 2.42 -5.33
C PRO A 77 11.79 1.89 -4.24
N GLY A 78 11.25 1.02 -3.40
CA GLY A 78 11.99 0.41 -2.29
C GLY A 78 11.91 1.17 -0.98
N MET A 79 11.38 2.39 -0.97
CA MET A 79 11.24 3.17 0.26
C MET A 79 10.02 2.72 1.07
N THR A 80 10.20 2.72 2.39
CA THR A 80 9.12 2.50 3.36
C THR A 80 8.58 3.85 3.81
N ALA A 81 7.27 3.97 3.89
CA ALA A 81 6.62 5.23 4.27
C ALA A 81 5.28 5.01 4.93
N LEU A 82 4.80 6.10 5.55
CA LEU A 82 3.42 6.26 5.98
C LEU A 82 2.70 7.07 4.90
N LEU A 83 1.62 6.52 4.35
CA LEU A 83 0.73 7.23 3.44
C LEU A 83 -0.52 7.66 4.21
N LEU A 84 -0.89 8.93 4.07
CA LEU A 84 -2.18 9.43 4.53
C LEU A 84 -3.13 9.43 3.34
N ILE A 85 -4.19 8.66 3.44
CA ILE A 85 -5.06 8.30 2.31
C ILE A 85 -6.48 8.78 2.58
N SER A 86 -7.10 9.41 1.59
CA SER A 86 -8.54 9.69 1.57
C SER A 86 -9.26 8.60 0.77
N GLY A 87 -10.54 8.40 1.08
CA GLY A 87 -11.35 7.33 0.53
C GLY A 87 -11.65 6.28 1.59
N ASP A 88 -12.20 5.14 1.18
CA ASP A 88 -12.55 4.06 2.08
C ASP A 88 -11.53 2.92 1.98
N ALA A 89 -10.62 2.87 2.94
CA ALA A 89 -9.62 1.81 3.03
C ALA A 89 -10.02 0.70 4.01
N SER A 90 -11.29 0.59 4.38
CA SER A 90 -11.77 -0.42 5.33
C SER A 90 -11.58 -1.86 4.82
N SER A 91 -11.51 -2.06 3.51
CA SER A 91 -11.27 -3.36 2.89
C SER A 91 -9.78 -3.68 2.72
N VAL A 92 -8.89 -2.73 3.00
CA VAL A 92 -7.44 -2.92 2.90
C VAL A 92 -6.94 -3.54 4.20
N ALA A 93 -6.13 -4.57 4.09
CA ALA A 93 -5.50 -5.24 5.23
C ALA A 93 -3.98 -5.23 5.05
N ASP A 94 -3.25 -5.73 6.04
CA ASP A 94 -1.85 -6.06 5.84
C ASP A 94 -1.74 -7.14 4.74
N GLN A 95 -0.57 -7.30 4.15
CA GLN A 95 -0.35 -8.23 3.04
C GLN A 95 -1.31 -7.96 1.87
N THR A 96 -1.42 -6.70 1.47
CA THR A 96 -2.11 -6.31 0.25
C THR A 96 -1.23 -5.39 -0.58
N VAL A 97 -1.47 -5.40 -1.89
CA VAL A 97 -0.79 -4.51 -2.83
C VAL A 97 -1.82 -3.54 -3.38
N LEU A 98 -1.55 -2.25 -3.22
CA LEU A 98 -2.33 -1.18 -3.83
C LEU A 98 -1.66 -0.79 -5.14
N SER A 99 -2.44 -0.72 -6.21
CA SER A 99 -1.94 -0.43 -7.55
C SER A 99 -2.96 0.34 -8.38
N ILE A 100 -2.58 0.67 -9.60
CA ILE A 100 -3.46 1.27 -10.61
C ILE A 100 -3.75 0.21 -11.66
N GLY A 101 -5.02 -0.05 -11.88
CA GLY A 101 -5.45 -1.04 -12.85
C GLY A 101 -6.21 -0.44 -14.01
#